data_a89abe43899d58f9d74676e3aca909ce
#
_entry.id   a89abe43899d58f9d74676e3aca909ce
#
_cell.length_a   1.000
_cell.length_b   1.000
_cell.length_c   1.000
_cell.angle_alpha   90.00
_cell.angle_beta   90.00
_cell.angle_gamma   90.00
#
_symmetry.space_group_name_H-M   'P 1'
#
loop_
_entity.id
_entity.type
_entity.pdbx_description
1 polymer ?
#
loop_
_entity_poly.entity_id
_entity_poly.type
_entity_poly.pdbx_seq_one_letter_code
_entity_poly.pdbx_strand_id
1 'polypeptide(L)'
;MIQSFENQGTEDIFNGKRTKIARKTCPESLWKVASRKLDQLDSVDNIDELRVPPGNRLERLKGDRKGQYSIRINEQYRLCFFWQNEGPRDVELVDYH
;
A
#
# COMPACT_ATOMS: atom_id res chain seq x y z
N MET A 1 10.52 6.14 -3.64
CA MET A 1 9.48 7.20 -3.59
C MET A 1 8.25 6.77 -4.37
N ILE A 2 7.08 6.88 -3.74
CA ILE A 2 5.82 6.57 -4.40
C ILE A 2 5.63 7.51 -5.60
N GLN A 3 5.34 6.93 -6.76
CA GLN A 3 5.20 7.69 -8.00
C GLN A 3 3.75 8.12 -8.26
N SER A 4 2.79 7.29 -7.86
CA SER A 4 1.38 7.59 -8.05
C SER A 4 0.51 6.72 -7.15
N PHE A 5 -0.72 7.17 -6.95
CA PHE A 5 -1.74 6.42 -6.21
C PHE A 5 -2.86 6.03 -7.17
N GLU A 6 -3.44 4.86 -6.97
CA GLU A 6 -4.56 4.38 -7.78
C GLU A 6 -5.84 5.15 -7.47
N ASN A 7 -6.01 5.61 -6.24
CA ASN A 7 -7.20 6.35 -5.85
C ASN A 7 -6.90 7.40 -4.78
N GLN A 8 -7.83 8.33 -4.65
CA GLN A 8 -7.70 9.46 -3.73
C GLN A 8 -7.70 9.03 -2.27
N GLY A 9 -8.47 7.98 -1.93
CA GLY A 9 -8.54 7.52 -0.55
C GLY A 9 -7.19 7.06 -0.02
N THR A 10 -6.44 6.31 -0.83
CA THR A 10 -5.10 5.86 -0.47
C THR A 10 -4.16 7.06 -0.31
N GLU A 11 -4.22 8.00 -1.23
CA GLU A 11 -3.40 9.20 -1.18
C GLU A 11 -3.70 10.03 0.07
N ASP A 12 -4.98 10.19 0.41
CA ASP A 12 -5.39 10.96 1.58
C ASP A 12 -4.84 10.32 2.87
N ILE A 13 -4.90 8.99 2.96
CA ILE A 13 -4.35 8.29 4.12
C ILE A 13 -2.83 8.53 4.23
N PHE A 14 -2.13 8.46 3.12
CA PHE A 14 -0.70 8.73 3.07
C PHE A 14 -0.39 10.16 3.54
N ASN A 15 -1.21 11.12 3.14
CA ASN A 15 -1.01 12.53 3.46
C ASN A 15 -1.60 12.94 4.82
N GLY A 16 -2.17 11.99 5.55
CA GLY A 16 -2.74 12.27 6.88
C GLY A 16 -4.06 13.01 6.84
N LYS A 17 -4.78 12.97 5.72
CA LYS A 17 -6.06 13.65 5.58
C LYS A 17 -7.20 12.76 6.04
N ARG A 18 -8.07 13.29 6.89
CA ARG A 18 -9.20 12.54 7.47
C ARG A 18 -10.48 12.80 6.69
N THR A 19 -10.48 12.35 5.43
CA THR A 19 -11.60 12.62 4.51
C THR A 19 -12.60 11.47 4.51
N LYS A 20 -13.79 11.75 3.96
CA LYS A 20 -14.83 10.73 3.77
C LYS A 20 -14.34 9.61 2.85
N ILE A 21 -13.61 9.98 1.79
CA ILE A 21 -13.04 8.98 0.87
C ILE A 21 -12.05 8.08 1.59
N ALA A 22 -11.19 8.66 2.45
CA ALA A 22 -10.25 7.88 3.23
C ALA A 22 -10.97 6.87 4.13
N ARG A 23 -12.08 7.28 4.77
CA ARG A 23 -12.87 6.39 5.62
C ARG A 23 -13.50 5.25 4.84
N LYS A 24 -13.89 5.50 3.60
CA LYS A 24 -14.43 4.46 2.73
C LYS A 24 -13.37 3.49 2.26
N THR A 25 -12.11 3.95 2.17
CA THR A 25 -11.01 3.13 1.70
C THR A 25 -10.61 2.10 2.74
N CYS A 26 -10.53 2.50 4.00
CA CYS A 26 -10.36 1.56 5.11
C CYS A 26 -10.77 2.22 6.43
N PRO A 27 -11.08 1.39 7.46
CA PRO A 27 -11.47 1.92 8.77
C PRO A 27 -10.38 2.79 9.39
N GLU A 28 -10.78 3.86 10.08
CA GLU A 28 -9.84 4.75 10.74
C GLU A 28 -8.92 4.01 11.71
N SER A 29 -9.41 2.94 12.34
CA SER A 29 -8.62 2.15 13.29
C SER A 29 -7.36 1.56 12.64
N LEU A 30 -7.33 1.46 11.31
CA LEU A 30 -6.17 0.91 10.58
C LEU A 30 -5.28 2.00 9.98
N TRP A 31 -5.68 3.27 10.04
CA TRP A 31 -4.94 4.33 9.37
C TRP A 31 -3.50 4.47 9.88
N LYS A 32 -3.30 4.29 11.18
CA LYS A 32 -1.95 4.41 11.75
C LYS A 32 -1.01 3.36 11.17
N VAL A 33 -1.48 2.12 11.09
CA VAL A 33 -0.70 1.02 10.50
C VAL A 33 -0.53 1.24 8.99
N ALA A 34 -1.62 1.60 8.30
CA ALA A 34 -1.58 1.84 6.87
C ALA A 34 -0.60 2.97 6.52
N SER A 35 -0.66 4.07 7.26
CA SER A 35 0.22 5.21 7.04
C SER A 35 1.69 4.83 7.23
N ARG A 36 1.98 4.04 8.28
CA ARG A 36 3.34 3.57 8.54
C ARG A 36 3.86 2.68 7.40
N LYS A 37 3.00 1.81 6.87
CA LYS A 37 3.37 0.95 5.74
C LYS A 37 3.56 1.76 4.46
N LEU A 38 2.71 2.76 4.24
CA LEU A 38 2.86 3.66 3.11
C LEU A 38 4.17 4.45 3.20
N ASP A 39 4.53 4.91 4.39
CA ASP A 39 5.79 5.60 4.61
C ASP A 39 6.99 4.68 4.31
N GLN A 40 6.91 3.42 4.72
CA GLN A 40 7.96 2.45 4.40
C GLN A 40 8.06 2.28 2.90
N LEU A 41 6.91 2.09 2.24
CA LEU A 41 6.86 1.91 0.78
C LEU A 41 7.47 3.12 0.05
N ASP A 42 7.24 4.31 0.59
CA ASP A 42 7.77 5.56 0.02
C ASP A 42 9.29 5.68 0.18
N SER A 43 9.85 5.06 1.21
CA SER A 43 11.24 5.26 1.60
C SER A 43 12.22 4.23 1.03
N VAL A 44 11.73 3.05 0.62
CA VAL A 44 12.63 1.98 0.16
C VAL A 44 13.12 2.24 -1.26
N ASP A 45 14.37 1.87 -1.52
CA ASP A 45 14.98 1.98 -2.84
C ASP A 45 14.93 0.69 -3.63
N ASN A 46 14.72 -0.42 -2.93
CA ASN A 46 14.71 -1.76 -3.50
C ASN A 46 13.52 -2.52 -2.95
N ILE A 47 12.80 -3.22 -3.82
CA ILE A 47 11.59 -3.94 -3.40
C ILE A 47 11.88 -5.00 -2.34
N ASP A 48 13.07 -5.60 -2.34
CA ASP A 48 13.41 -6.62 -1.36
C ASP A 48 13.49 -6.07 0.07
N GLU A 49 13.68 -4.77 0.24
CA GLU A 49 13.64 -4.15 1.56
C GLU A 49 12.27 -4.28 2.22
N LEU A 50 11.22 -4.50 1.41
CA LEU A 50 9.86 -4.70 1.92
C LEU A 50 9.63 -6.09 2.52
N ARG A 51 10.61 -6.96 2.45
CA ARG A 51 10.55 -8.27 3.13
C ARG A 51 10.71 -8.14 4.63
N VAL A 52 11.10 -6.97 5.11
CA VAL A 52 11.28 -6.68 6.53
C VAL A 52 10.32 -5.57 6.93
N PRO A 53 9.53 -5.74 7.99
CA PRO A 53 9.40 -6.94 8.83
C PRO A 53 8.71 -8.09 8.09
N PRO A 54 8.92 -9.34 8.53
CA PRO A 54 8.28 -10.50 7.86
C PRO A 54 6.77 -10.41 7.80
N GLY A 55 6.16 -9.70 8.74
CA GLY A 55 4.71 -9.48 8.76
C GLY A 55 4.18 -8.72 7.55
N ASN A 56 5.03 -8.05 6.78
CA ASN A 56 4.62 -7.40 5.54
C ASN A 56 4.14 -8.42 4.50
N ARG A 57 4.65 -9.63 4.54
CA ARG A 57 4.30 -10.70 3.60
C ARG A 57 4.31 -10.21 2.16
N LEU A 58 5.46 -9.71 1.74
CA LEU A 58 5.64 -9.26 0.35
C LEU A 58 5.29 -10.40 -0.60
N GLU A 59 4.34 -10.16 -1.50
CA GLU A 59 3.88 -11.16 -2.46
C GLU A 59 3.79 -10.58 -3.85
N ARG A 60 4.06 -11.43 -4.84
CA ARG A 60 3.81 -11.12 -6.23
C ARG A 60 2.42 -11.63 -6.58
N LEU A 61 1.58 -10.77 -7.13
CA LEU A 61 0.18 -11.09 -7.35
C LEU A 61 -0.05 -11.74 -8.71
N LYS A 62 -1.17 -12.47 -8.82
CA LYS A 62 -1.57 -13.21 -10.01
C LYS A 62 -2.97 -12.79 -10.44
N GLY A 63 -3.48 -13.39 -11.53
CA GLY A 63 -4.83 -13.12 -12.00
C GLY A 63 -5.01 -11.70 -12.44
N ASP A 64 -6.09 -11.07 -11.99
CA ASP A 64 -6.45 -9.71 -12.39
C ASP A 64 -5.42 -8.68 -11.94
N ARG A 65 -4.58 -9.03 -10.97
CA ARG A 65 -3.56 -8.12 -10.45
C ARG A 65 -2.15 -8.54 -10.88
N LYS A 66 -2.04 -9.34 -11.92
CA LYS A 66 -0.74 -9.77 -12.45
C LYS A 66 0.14 -8.56 -12.74
N GLY A 67 1.39 -8.65 -12.31
CA GLY A 67 2.35 -7.57 -12.43
C GLY A 67 2.45 -6.68 -11.21
N GLN A 68 1.51 -6.84 -10.27
CA GLN A 68 1.54 -6.10 -9.01
C GLN A 68 2.19 -6.91 -7.90
N TYR A 69 2.64 -6.18 -6.88
CA TYR A 69 3.10 -6.75 -5.61
C TYR A 69 2.18 -6.26 -4.51
N SER A 70 2.20 -6.93 -3.37
CA SER A 70 1.45 -6.45 -2.21
C SER A 70 2.25 -6.62 -0.93
N ILE A 71 1.98 -5.71 0.02
CA ILE A 71 2.40 -5.87 1.40
C ILE A 71 1.14 -5.82 2.29
N ARG A 72 1.20 -6.53 3.41
CA ARG A 72 0.05 -6.74 4.27
C ARG A 72 -0.10 -5.61 5.28
N ILE A 73 -1.33 -5.08 5.41
CA ILE A 73 -1.70 -4.16 6.50
C ILE A 73 -2.19 -5.00 7.70
N ASN A 74 -3.16 -5.87 7.45
CA ASN A 74 -3.68 -6.84 8.42
C ASN A 74 -4.24 -8.03 7.64
N GLU A 75 -5.05 -8.88 8.26
CA GLU A 75 -5.60 -10.06 7.59
C GLU A 75 -6.52 -9.73 6.42
N GLN A 76 -7.11 -8.54 6.43
CA GLN A 76 -8.11 -8.14 5.45
C GLN A 76 -7.57 -7.16 4.41
N TYR A 77 -6.70 -6.26 4.79
CA TYR A 77 -6.25 -5.16 3.94
C TYR A 77 -4.80 -5.31 3.51
N ARG A 78 -4.53 -4.93 2.26
CA ARG A 78 -3.19 -4.93 1.69
C ARG A 78 -2.94 -3.65 0.92
N LEU A 79 -1.67 -3.28 0.77
CA LEU A 79 -1.22 -2.28 -0.19
C LEU A 79 -0.77 -3.02 -1.44
N CYS A 80 -1.40 -2.71 -2.58
CA CYS A 80 -1.06 -3.28 -3.87
C CYS A 80 -0.42 -2.20 -4.74
N PHE A 81 0.59 -2.57 -5.52
CA PHE A 81 1.33 -1.59 -6.31
C PHE A 81 2.14 -2.28 -7.40
N PHE A 82 2.44 -1.53 -8.47
CA PHE A 82 3.46 -1.93 -9.43
C PHE A 82 4.81 -1.41 -8.94
N TRP A 83 5.87 -2.11 -9.27
CA TRP A 83 7.22 -1.67 -8.94
C TRP A 83 7.98 -1.36 -10.23
N GLN A 84 8.51 -0.14 -10.32
CA GLN A 84 9.32 0.30 -11.45
C GLN A 84 10.61 0.93 -10.90
N ASN A 85 11.52 1.28 -11.82
CA ASN A 85 12.84 1.77 -11.43
C ASN A 85 12.79 2.99 -10.50
N GLU A 86 11.78 3.85 -10.67
CA GLU A 86 11.61 5.05 -9.87
C GLU A 86 10.88 4.80 -8.54
N GLY A 87 10.33 3.60 -8.36
CA GLY A 87 9.62 3.23 -7.16
C GLY A 87 8.22 2.67 -7.40
N PRO A 88 7.43 2.53 -6.34
CA PRO A 88 6.08 1.98 -6.46
C PRO A 88 5.12 2.93 -7.18
N ARG A 89 4.26 2.36 -8.02
CA ARG A 89 3.30 3.09 -8.84
C ARG A 89 1.91 2.51 -8.68
N ASP A 90 0.90 3.35 -8.84
CA ASP A 90 -0.52 2.99 -8.72
C ASP A 90 -0.80 2.30 -7.40
N VAL A 91 -0.30 2.91 -6.33
CA VAL A 91 -0.43 2.35 -4.98
C VAL A 91 -1.88 2.41 -4.54
N GLU A 92 -2.39 1.28 -4.09
CA GLU A 92 -3.79 1.13 -3.72
C GLU A 92 -3.94 0.34 -2.42
N LEU A 93 -4.67 0.91 -1.47
CA LEU A 93 -5.06 0.20 -0.26
C LEU A 93 -6.37 -0.52 -0.56
N VAL A 94 -6.36 -1.85 -0.47
CA VAL A 94 -7.52 -2.66 -0.85
C VAL A 94 -7.95 -3.61 0.26
N ASP A 95 -9.26 -3.88 0.27
CA ASP A 95 -9.86 -4.96 1.03
C ASP A 95 -9.60 -6.23 0.22
N TYR A 96 -8.65 -7.03 0.67
CA TYR A 96 -8.12 -8.14 -0.11
C TYR A 96 -8.55 -9.48 0.49
N HIS A 97 -9.36 -10.19 -0.25
CA HIS A 97 -9.82 -11.52 0.16
C HIS A 97 -9.23 -12.60 -0.70
#